data_90b6fbbe76f114a6f1f55875f2bcc2b1
#
_entry.id   90b6fbbe76f114a6f1f55875f2bcc2b1
#
_cell.length_a   1.000
_cell.length_b   1.000
_cell.length_c   1.000
_cell.angle_alpha   90.00
_cell.angle_beta   90.00
_cell.angle_gamma   90.00
#
_symmetry.space_group_name_H-M   'P 1'
#
loop_
_entity.id
_entity.type
_entity.pdbx_description
1 polymer ?
#
loop_
_entity_poly.entity_id
_entity_poly.type
_entity_poly.pdbx_seq_one_letter_code
_entity_poly.pdbx_strand_id
1 'polypeptide(L)'
;MTSIIAFDLIKSGDLNLEEKFIISEKAWRLSQSGYSSMFLMINDEVSVENLLKGIIIASGNDACIAIAEGIAGTEENFAEIMNEKASEIGMTNTNFANSSGINDPDNYSTVRDIAMMSQYLIKNHPDYYEWFKETEFTWDRTGGDPISQGNRNPLLYKRVGVDGIKTG
;
A
#
# COMPACT_ATOMS: atom_id res chain seq x y z
N MET A 1 -1.55 -0.96 -6.62
CA MET A 1 -0.56 -1.92 -7.13
C MET A 1 0.30 -2.47 -5.99
N THR A 2 0.91 -1.66 -5.16
CA THR A 2 1.80 -2.09 -4.06
C THR A 2 1.22 -3.20 -3.18
N SER A 3 -0.01 -3.04 -2.70
CA SER A 3 -0.68 -4.08 -1.92
C SER A 3 -0.99 -5.35 -2.73
N ILE A 4 -1.27 -5.24 -4.02
CA ILE A 4 -1.54 -6.40 -4.89
C ILE A 4 -0.29 -7.29 -4.99
N ILE A 5 0.89 -6.70 -5.21
CA ILE A 5 2.15 -7.45 -5.27
C ILE A 5 2.41 -8.18 -3.95
N ALA A 6 2.24 -7.50 -2.82
CA ALA A 6 2.40 -8.14 -1.52
C ALA A 6 1.39 -9.29 -1.31
N PHE A 7 0.13 -9.10 -1.72
CA PHE A 7 -0.90 -10.15 -1.62
C PHE A 7 -0.61 -11.35 -2.55
N ASP A 8 -0.09 -11.10 -3.75
CA ASP A 8 0.35 -12.17 -4.65
C ASP A 8 1.48 -13.01 -4.02
N LEU A 9 2.47 -12.34 -3.40
CA LEU A 9 3.58 -13.02 -2.71
C LEU A 9 3.12 -13.78 -1.45
N ILE A 10 2.16 -13.23 -0.71
CA ILE A 10 1.58 -13.94 0.45
C ILE A 10 0.81 -15.18 -0.03
N LYS A 11 0.07 -15.06 -1.12
CA LYS A 11 -0.68 -16.17 -1.71
C LYS A 11 0.22 -17.28 -2.25
N SER A 12 1.38 -16.95 -2.79
CA SER A 12 2.39 -17.94 -3.24
C SER A 12 3.20 -18.55 -2.09
N GLY A 13 3.21 -17.93 -0.92
CA GLY A 13 3.98 -18.34 0.25
C GLY A 13 5.40 -17.74 0.30
N ASP A 14 5.71 -16.81 -0.59
CA ASP A 14 7.01 -16.12 -0.66
C ASP A 14 7.10 -14.93 0.33
N LEU A 15 5.99 -14.54 0.93
CA LEU A 15 5.89 -13.50 1.95
C LEU A 15 4.91 -13.95 3.04
N ASN A 16 5.12 -13.50 4.29
CA ASN A 16 4.21 -13.78 5.40
C ASN A 16 3.72 -12.47 6.04
N LEU A 17 2.46 -12.43 6.48
CA LEU A 17 1.89 -11.28 7.18
C LEU A 17 2.62 -10.93 8.48
N GLU A 18 3.12 -11.95 9.18
CA GLU A 18 3.87 -11.80 10.43
C GLU A 18 5.34 -11.38 10.22
N GLU A 19 5.84 -11.50 8.97
CA GLU A 19 7.19 -11.06 8.63
C GLU A 19 7.35 -9.58 8.90
N LYS A 20 8.54 -9.19 9.39
CA LYS A 20 8.80 -7.80 9.76
C LYS A 20 9.85 -7.19 8.85
N PHE A 21 9.58 -5.98 8.41
CA PHE A 21 10.54 -5.16 7.68
C PHE A 21 11.08 -4.06 8.57
N ILE A 22 12.39 -3.81 8.44
CA ILE A 22 13.07 -2.71 9.15
C ILE A 22 12.79 -1.41 8.40
N ILE A 23 12.36 -0.40 9.13
CA ILE A 23 12.02 0.90 8.55
C ILE A 23 13.30 1.69 8.26
N SER A 24 13.50 1.98 6.98
CA SER A 24 14.65 2.74 6.50
C SER A 24 14.53 4.23 6.83
N GLU A 25 15.65 4.94 6.71
CA GLU A 25 15.68 6.40 6.79
C GLU A 25 14.82 7.04 5.67
N LYS A 26 14.77 6.44 4.46
CA LYS A 26 13.94 6.91 3.34
C LYS A 26 12.45 6.88 3.70
N ALA A 27 11.96 5.75 4.20
CA ALA A 27 10.58 5.59 4.65
C ALA A 27 10.25 6.57 5.80
N TRP A 28 11.12 6.64 6.81
CA TRP A 28 10.93 7.55 7.94
C TRP A 28 10.92 9.02 7.51
N ARG A 29 11.82 9.47 6.63
CA ARG A 29 11.84 10.85 6.12
C ARG A 29 10.52 11.20 5.43
N LEU A 30 9.92 10.27 4.69
CA LEU A 30 8.64 10.49 4.04
C LEU A 30 7.52 10.67 5.07
N SER A 31 7.58 10.00 6.22
CA SER A 31 6.63 10.19 7.32
C SER A 31 6.64 11.61 7.91
N GLN A 32 7.75 12.37 7.73
CA GLN A 32 7.92 13.73 8.21
C GLN A 32 7.60 14.80 7.15
N SER A 33 7.32 14.41 5.91
CA SER A 33 7.25 15.31 4.75
C SER A 33 5.89 16.00 4.54
N GLY A 34 4.91 15.73 5.40
CA GLY A 34 3.55 16.27 5.28
C GLY A 34 2.60 15.46 4.38
N TYR A 35 3.09 14.41 3.72
CA TYR A 35 2.24 13.44 3.05
C TYR A 35 1.47 12.56 4.04
N SER A 36 0.39 11.90 3.56
CA SER A 36 -0.30 10.90 4.38
C SER A 36 0.67 9.79 4.79
N SER A 37 0.68 9.46 6.08
CA SER A 37 1.67 8.57 6.69
C SER A 37 1.04 7.75 7.79
N MET A 38 1.56 6.57 8.08
CA MET A 38 1.27 5.85 9.31
C MET A 38 2.24 6.20 10.45
N PHE A 39 3.16 7.15 10.19
CA PHE A 39 4.16 7.66 11.15
C PHE A 39 5.14 6.60 11.62
N LEU A 40 5.73 5.90 10.68
CA LEU A 40 6.79 4.92 10.93
C LEU A 40 8.03 5.58 11.56
N MET A 41 8.66 4.88 12.49
CA MET A 41 9.89 5.32 13.13
C MET A 41 11.10 4.59 12.51
N ILE A 42 12.20 5.31 12.37
CA ILE A 42 13.43 4.73 11.80
C ILE A 42 13.92 3.55 12.64
N ASN A 43 14.36 2.49 11.98
CA ASN A 43 14.82 1.23 12.57
C ASN A 43 13.75 0.40 13.32
N ASP A 44 12.48 0.80 13.31
CA ASP A 44 11.41 -0.06 13.79
C ASP A 44 11.29 -1.32 12.94
N GLU A 45 10.89 -2.40 13.56
CA GLU A 45 10.49 -3.64 12.90
C GLU A 45 8.97 -3.72 12.84
N VAL A 46 8.41 -3.57 11.65
CA VAL A 46 6.95 -3.50 11.45
C VAL A 46 6.48 -4.67 10.60
N SER A 47 5.43 -5.36 11.06
CA SER A 47 4.88 -6.50 10.32
C SER A 47 4.29 -6.08 8.96
N VAL A 48 4.39 -6.98 8.00
CA VAL A 48 3.79 -6.82 6.66
C VAL A 48 2.30 -6.52 6.77
N GLU A 49 1.58 -7.18 7.69
CA GLU A 49 0.16 -6.90 7.94
C GLU A 49 -0.08 -5.44 8.32
N ASN A 50 0.67 -4.91 9.30
CA ASN A 50 0.52 -3.53 9.75
C ASN A 50 0.88 -2.53 8.64
N LEU A 51 1.94 -2.80 7.87
CA LEU A 51 2.31 -1.97 6.72
C LEU A 51 1.19 -1.93 5.68
N LEU A 52 0.62 -3.08 5.32
CA LEU A 52 -0.46 -3.16 4.34
C LEU A 52 -1.74 -2.47 4.83
N LYS A 53 -2.14 -2.65 6.08
CA LYS A 53 -3.25 -1.90 6.68
C LYS A 53 -2.97 -0.40 6.73
N GLY A 54 -1.74 -0.01 7.04
CA GLY A 54 -1.29 1.38 6.97
C GLY A 54 -1.44 1.98 5.57
N ILE A 55 -1.06 1.24 4.52
CA ILE A 55 -1.24 1.65 3.11
C ILE A 55 -2.72 1.82 2.79
N ILE A 56 -3.54 0.83 3.12
CA ILE A 56 -4.94 0.75 2.68
C ILE A 56 -5.80 1.78 3.42
N ILE A 57 -5.69 1.85 4.73
CA ILE A 57 -6.59 2.61 5.61
C ILE A 57 -6.04 4.02 5.86
N ALA A 58 -4.82 4.12 6.35
CA ALA A 58 -4.20 5.42 6.66
C ALA A 58 -3.61 6.13 5.43
N SER A 59 -3.54 5.45 4.28
CA SER A 59 -2.88 5.97 3.06
C SER A 59 -1.40 6.29 3.28
N GLY A 60 -0.70 5.41 4.03
CA GLY A 60 0.69 5.60 4.44
C GLY A 60 1.66 5.49 3.27
N ASN A 61 2.21 6.63 2.82
CA ASN A 61 3.25 6.64 1.80
C ASN A 61 4.57 6.06 2.32
N ASP A 62 4.87 6.29 3.58
CA ASP A 62 6.00 5.69 4.29
C ASP A 62 5.91 4.17 4.33
N ALA A 63 4.73 3.63 4.54
CA ALA A 63 4.49 2.19 4.50
C ALA A 63 4.66 1.60 3.08
N CYS A 64 4.34 2.37 2.02
CA CYS A 64 4.62 1.94 0.65
C CYS A 64 6.13 1.77 0.40
N ILE A 65 6.95 2.72 0.87
CA ILE A 65 8.42 2.62 0.80
C ILE A 65 8.90 1.38 1.57
N ALA A 66 8.42 1.19 2.81
CA ALA A 66 8.83 0.04 3.63
C ALA A 66 8.51 -1.31 2.97
N ILE A 67 7.33 -1.46 2.38
CA ILE A 67 6.94 -2.66 1.61
C ILE A 67 7.83 -2.82 0.38
N ALA A 68 8.09 -1.75 -0.36
CA ALA A 68 8.90 -1.79 -1.57
C ALA A 68 10.35 -2.22 -1.26
N GLU A 69 10.96 -1.63 -0.25
CA GLU A 69 12.33 -1.96 0.16
C GLU A 69 12.40 -3.38 0.76
N GLY A 70 11.42 -3.78 1.56
CA GLY A 70 11.39 -5.11 2.15
C GLY A 70 11.24 -6.23 1.11
N ILE A 71 10.47 -6.02 0.06
CA ILE A 71 10.26 -7.02 -1.00
C ILE A 71 11.39 -7.00 -2.05
N ALA A 72 11.82 -5.81 -2.50
CA ALA A 72 12.70 -5.67 -3.67
C ALA A 72 14.07 -5.05 -3.34
N GLY A 73 14.33 -4.75 -2.08
CA GLY A 73 15.57 -4.11 -1.62
C GLY A 73 15.62 -2.61 -1.88
N THR A 74 14.99 -2.13 -2.97
CA THR A 74 14.88 -0.69 -3.28
C THR A 74 13.49 -0.38 -3.86
N GLU A 75 13.07 0.88 -3.75
CA GLU A 75 11.81 1.33 -4.35
C GLU A 75 11.86 1.28 -5.88
N GLU A 76 13.02 1.54 -6.46
CA GLU A 76 13.26 1.51 -7.91
C GLU A 76 13.03 0.10 -8.47
N ASN A 77 13.64 -0.92 -7.85
CA ASN A 77 13.41 -2.33 -8.22
C ASN A 77 11.94 -2.72 -8.03
N PHE A 78 11.29 -2.20 -6.99
CA PHE A 78 9.89 -2.47 -6.75
C PHE A 78 8.99 -1.83 -7.83
N ALA A 79 9.33 -0.65 -8.32
CA ALA A 79 8.63 -0.01 -9.43
C ALA A 79 8.72 -0.84 -10.73
N GLU A 80 9.86 -1.50 -10.97
CA GLU A 80 9.99 -2.45 -12.08
C GLU A 80 9.01 -3.63 -11.92
N ILE A 81 8.95 -4.23 -10.73
CA ILE A 81 7.98 -5.31 -10.42
C ILE A 81 6.53 -4.81 -10.59
N MET A 82 6.23 -3.57 -10.19
CA MET A 82 4.91 -2.97 -10.40
C MET A 82 4.55 -2.88 -11.88
N ASN A 83 5.50 -2.50 -12.73
CA ASN A 83 5.31 -2.39 -14.17
C ASN A 83 5.19 -3.76 -14.85
N GLU A 84 5.95 -4.76 -14.41
CA GLU A 84 5.79 -6.14 -14.85
C GLU A 84 4.39 -6.67 -14.51
N LYS A 85 3.93 -6.46 -13.29
CA LYS A 85 2.57 -6.82 -12.86
C LYS A 85 1.50 -6.06 -13.64
N ALA A 86 1.69 -4.78 -13.92
CA ALA A 86 0.79 -4.00 -14.76
C ALA A 86 0.65 -4.62 -16.16
N SER A 87 1.76 -5.02 -16.75
CA SER A 87 1.77 -5.71 -18.04
C SER A 87 1.03 -7.05 -18.00
N GLU A 88 1.27 -7.85 -16.94
CA GLU A 88 0.58 -9.12 -16.71
C GLU A 88 -0.94 -8.97 -16.61
N ILE A 89 -1.41 -7.92 -15.91
CA ILE A 89 -2.85 -7.60 -15.77
C ILE A 89 -3.43 -7.04 -17.09
N GLY A 90 -2.59 -6.57 -18.01
CA GLY A 90 -3.00 -5.95 -19.27
C GLY A 90 -3.19 -4.44 -19.20
N MET A 91 -2.57 -3.76 -18.24
CA MET A 91 -2.59 -2.31 -18.05
C MET A 91 -1.60 -1.62 -19.00
N THR A 92 -1.93 -1.59 -20.30
CA THR A 92 -1.00 -1.20 -21.36
C THR A 92 -0.73 0.31 -21.44
N ASN A 93 -1.45 1.13 -20.69
CA ASN A 93 -1.30 2.59 -20.67
C ASN A 93 -0.98 3.08 -19.24
N THR A 94 -0.19 2.30 -18.52
CA THR A 94 0.20 2.58 -17.13
C THR A 94 1.70 2.47 -16.99
N ASN A 95 2.29 3.39 -16.26
CA ASN A 95 3.65 3.31 -15.76
C ASN A 95 3.71 3.74 -14.30
N PHE A 96 4.36 2.94 -13.47
CA PHE A 96 4.64 3.23 -12.07
C PHE A 96 6.10 3.66 -11.93
N ALA A 97 6.33 4.88 -11.45
CA ALA A 97 7.67 5.41 -11.16
C ALA A 97 8.05 5.27 -9.69
N ASN A 98 7.07 5.03 -8.80
CA ASN A 98 7.28 4.82 -7.36
C ASN A 98 6.19 3.95 -6.75
N SER A 99 6.43 3.51 -5.52
CA SER A 99 5.55 2.58 -4.78
C SER A 99 4.27 3.22 -4.24
N SER A 100 4.26 4.54 -4.05
CA SER A 100 3.22 5.24 -3.30
C SER A 100 2.19 5.96 -4.16
N GLY A 101 2.55 6.31 -5.41
CA GLY A 101 1.76 7.18 -6.27
C GLY A 101 1.96 8.66 -5.99
N ILE A 102 2.99 9.03 -5.20
CA ILE A 102 3.40 10.43 -5.07
C ILE A 102 3.70 11.00 -6.45
N ASN A 103 3.35 12.26 -6.64
CA ASN A 103 3.43 12.93 -7.93
C ASN A 103 4.83 12.82 -8.54
N ASP A 104 4.88 12.22 -9.70
CA ASP A 104 6.06 12.04 -10.54
C ASP A 104 5.60 12.13 -11.99
N PRO A 105 6.33 12.81 -12.89
CA PRO A 105 5.94 12.95 -14.31
C PRO A 105 5.83 11.58 -15.02
N ASP A 106 6.55 10.57 -14.56
CA ASP A 106 6.52 9.23 -15.10
C ASP A 106 5.47 8.32 -14.46
N ASN A 107 4.76 8.76 -13.40
CA ASN A 107 3.57 8.09 -12.88
C ASN A 107 2.34 8.46 -13.72
N TYR A 108 1.84 7.52 -14.52
CA TYR A 108 0.60 7.73 -15.27
C TYR A 108 -0.21 6.44 -15.38
N SER A 109 -1.50 6.60 -15.58
CA SER A 109 -2.42 5.50 -15.85
C SER A 109 -3.67 6.01 -16.55
N THR A 110 -4.55 5.09 -16.95
CA THR A 110 -5.87 5.39 -17.46
C THR A 110 -6.94 4.87 -16.49
N VAL A 111 -8.15 5.46 -16.55
CA VAL A 111 -9.29 4.95 -15.77
C VAL A 111 -9.63 3.50 -16.13
N ARG A 112 -9.34 3.07 -17.36
CA ARG A 112 -9.53 1.69 -17.80
C ARG A 112 -8.54 0.76 -17.09
N ASP A 113 -7.28 1.10 -17.06
CA ASP A 113 -6.23 0.29 -16.44
C ASP A 113 -6.45 0.20 -14.92
N ILE A 114 -6.85 1.32 -14.29
CA ILE A 114 -7.23 1.31 -12.87
C ILE A 114 -8.43 0.40 -12.61
N ALA A 115 -9.42 0.36 -13.50
CA ALA A 115 -10.54 -0.57 -13.38
C ALA A 115 -10.08 -2.03 -13.51
N MET A 116 -9.13 -2.33 -14.40
CA MET A 116 -8.55 -3.67 -14.55
C MET A 116 -7.78 -4.08 -13.30
N MET A 117 -6.96 -3.21 -12.74
CA MET A 117 -6.26 -3.42 -11.48
C MET A 117 -7.23 -3.67 -10.31
N SER A 118 -8.31 -2.90 -10.25
CA SER A 118 -9.36 -3.05 -9.25
C SER A 118 -10.06 -4.40 -9.35
N GLN A 119 -10.39 -4.83 -10.58
CA GLN A 119 -10.96 -6.16 -10.81
C GLN A 119 -10.01 -7.28 -10.42
N TYR A 120 -8.72 -7.13 -10.71
CA TYR A 120 -7.70 -8.10 -10.31
C TYR A 120 -7.69 -8.28 -8.78
N LEU A 121 -7.61 -7.17 -8.05
CA LEU A 121 -7.65 -7.17 -6.58
C LEU A 121 -8.87 -7.91 -6.04
N ILE A 122 -10.07 -7.51 -6.47
CA ILE A 122 -11.34 -8.09 -5.96
C ILE A 122 -11.45 -9.58 -6.26
N LYS A 123 -11.01 -10.01 -7.45
CA LYS A 123 -11.14 -11.41 -7.88
C LYS A 123 -10.10 -12.34 -7.29
N ASN A 124 -8.87 -11.87 -7.15
CA ASN A 124 -7.74 -12.72 -6.74
C ASN A 124 -7.43 -12.67 -5.25
N HIS A 125 -7.86 -11.60 -4.58
CA HIS A 125 -7.59 -11.34 -3.17
C HIS A 125 -8.86 -10.91 -2.39
N PRO A 126 -9.97 -11.67 -2.47
CA PRO A 126 -11.24 -11.29 -1.84
C PRO A 126 -11.12 -11.14 -0.32
N ASP A 127 -10.29 -11.98 0.34
CA ASP A 127 -10.09 -11.93 1.79
C ASP A 127 -9.37 -10.64 2.21
N TYR A 128 -8.38 -10.19 1.45
CA TYR A 128 -7.67 -8.93 1.72
C TYR A 128 -8.45 -7.71 1.23
N TYR A 129 -9.37 -7.88 0.28
CA TYR A 129 -10.27 -6.81 -0.13
C TYR A 129 -11.16 -6.34 1.02
N GLU A 130 -11.47 -7.22 1.99
CA GLU A 130 -12.22 -6.88 3.19
C GLU A 130 -11.56 -5.74 4.01
N TRP A 131 -10.23 -5.60 3.95
CA TRP A 131 -9.52 -4.52 4.66
C TRP A 131 -9.83 -3.13 4.09
N PHE A 132 -10.25 -3.03 2.82
CA PHE A 132 -10.56 -1.75 2.19
C PHE A 132 -11.85 -1.11 2.73
N LYS A 133 -12.73 -1.89 3.36
CA LYS A 133 -13.93 -1.37 4.03
C LYS A 133 -13.72 -1.02 5.49
N GLU A 134 -12.58 -1.36 6.08
CA GLU A 134 -12.25 -0.99 7.46
C GLU A 134 -12.19 0.53 7.60
N THR A 135 -12.88 1.06 8.61
CA THR A 135 -13.03 2.51 8.80
C THR A 135 -11.93 3.12 9.65
N GLU A 136 -11.22 2.30 10.41
CA GLU A 136 -10.17 2.75 11.32
C GLU A 136 -9.06 1.72 11.41
N PHE A 137 -7.82 2.19 11.60
CA PHE A 137 -6.65 1.37 11.87
C PHE A 137 -5.85 2.01 13.00
N THR A 138 -5.58 1.22 14.04
CA THR A 138 -4.71 1.62 15.14
C THR A 138 -3.41 0.84 15.05
N TRP A 139 -2.31 1.56 15.08
CA TRP A 139 -0.97 1.02 15.01
C TRP A 139 -0.17 1.43 16.24
N ASP A 140 0.43 0.44 16.88
CA ASP A 140 1.22 0.61 18.11
C ASP A 140 2.70 0.75 17.74
N ARG A 141 3.15 1.98 17.61
CA ARG A 141 4.52 2.29 17.22
C ARG A 141 5.49 2.24 18.40
N THR A 142 6.75 1.89 18.13
CA THR A 142 7.82 1.92 19.11
C THR A 142 8.08 3.35 19.62
N GLY A 143 8.16 3.52 20.93
CA GLY A 143 8.56 4.79 21.55
C GLY A 143 7.53 5.92 21.52
N GLY A 144 6.24 5.60 21.31
CA GLY A 144 5.15 6.58 21.36
C GLY A 144 3.81 5.96 21.70
N ASP A 145 2.79 6.80 21.85
CA ASP A 145 1.43 6.33 22.02
C ASP A 145 0.91 5.70 20.71
N PRO A 146 -0.02 4.72 20.79
CA PRO A 146 -0.70 4.17 19.62
C PRO A 146 -1.33 5.27 18.76
N ILE A 147 -1.24 5.13 17.45
CA ILE A 147 -1.84 6.08 16.51
C ILE A 147 -3.05 5.44 15.86
N SER A 148 -4.22 6.05 16.04
CA SER A 148 -5.44 5.66 15.36
C SER A 148 -5.74 6.61 14.21
N GLN A 149 -6.00 6.07 13.01
CA GLN A 149 -6.29 6.83 11.82
C GLN A 149 -7.51 6.27 11.09
N GLY A 150 -8.38 7.18 10.65
CA GLY A 150 -9.55 6.81 9.87
C GLY A 150 -9.23 6.53 8.41
N ASN A 151 -10.03 5.67 7.79
CA ASN A 151 -9.96 5.44 6.35
C ASN A 151 -10.25 6.75 5.59
N ARG A 152 -9.45 7.02 4.58
CA ARG A 152 -9.55 8.27 3.78
C ARG A 152 -10.75 8.27 2.81
N ASN A 153 -11.45 7.14 2.62
CA ASN A 153 -12.62 7.07 1.76
C ASN A 153 -13.88 7.58 2.50
N PRO A 154 -14.38 8.78 2.20
CA PRO A 154 -15.52 9.38 2.91
C PRO A 154 -16.84 8.63 2.68
N LEU A 155 -16.93 7.82 1.62
CA LEU A 155 -18.15 7.07 1.29
C LEU A 155 -18.38 5.89 2.23
N LEU A 156 -17.33 5.33 2.84
CA LEU A 156 -17.46 4.26 3.83
C LEU A 156 -18.29 4.69 5.05
N TYR A 157 -18.20 5.97 5.43
CA TYR A 157 -18.92 6.53 6.59
C TYR A 157 -20.38 6.86 6.28
N LYS A 158 -20.78 6.90 5.00
CA LYS A 158 -22.14 7.26 4.59
C LYS A 158 -23.14 6.10 4.62
N ARG A 159 -22.67 4.87 4.86
CA ARG A 159 -23.51 3.66 4.90
C ARG A 159 -24.37 3.46 3.64
N VAL A 160 -23.83 3.77 2.47
CA VAL A 160 -24.50 3.66 1.17
C VAL A 160 -24.10 2.39 0.39
N GLY A 161 -23.55 1.38 1.09
CA GLY A 161 -23.13 0.11 0.49
C GLY A 161 -21.78 0.14 -0.23
N VAL A 162 -20.95 1.17 0.02
CA VAL A 162 -19.57 1.25 -0.48
C VAL A 162 -18.64 0.44 0.43
N ASP A 163 -17.79 -0.40 -0.16
CA ASP A 163 -16.84 -1.30 0.52
C ASP A 163 -15.38 -1.08 0.11
N GLY A 164 -15.11 -0.05 -0.66
CA GLY A 164 -13.75 0.30 -1.15
C GLY A 164 -13.83 1.33 -2.29
N ILE A 165 -12.77 1.49 -3.11
CA ILE A 165 -11.47 0.83 -2.98
C ILE A 165 -10.53 1.79 -2.24
N LYS A 166 -9.65 2.45 -2.96
CA LYS A 166 -8.64 3.35 -2.38
C LYS A 166 -8.81 4.74 -2.97
N THR A 167 -8.76 5.75 -2.12
CA THR A 167 -8.69 7.15 -2.55
C THR A 167 -7.30 7.50 -3.10
N GLY A 168 -7.24 8.38 -4.06
CA GLY A 168 -6.03 8.97 -4.62
C GLY A 168 -5.79 10.37 -4.14
#